data_6c21e6b10f9cab646800054ff8bebcc7
#
_entry.id   6c21e6b10f9cab646800054ff8bebcc7
#
_cell.length_a   1.000
_cell.length_b   1.000
_cell.length_c   1.000
_cell.angle_alpha   90.00
_cell.angle_beta   90.00
_cell.angle_gamma   90.00
#
_symmetry.space_group_name_H-M   'P 1'
#
loop_
_entity.id
_entity.type
_entity.pdbx_description
1 polymer ?
#
loop_
_entity_poly.entity_id
_entity_poly.type
_entity_poly.pdbx_seq_one_letter_code
_entity_poly.pdbx_strand_id
1 'polypeptide(L)'
;MKKKVVIIGSGFSSLSASCYLAQQGFEVEIYEKNKDVGGRAGQLLIEGYTFDTGPSWYWMPDIFDQFFKDFGRETSNFYTLDKLDPAYRIFFTDEIITVGNGIDKICQEFERIEKGSAAHL
;
A
#
# COMPACT_ATOMS: atom_id res chain seq x y z
N MET A 1 -0.88 -36.61 9.11
CA MET A 1 -1.62 -35.48 9.71
C MET A 1 -1.01 -34.18 9.22
N LYS A 2 -1.82 -33.24 8.72
CA LYS A 2 -1.32 -31.89 8.39
C LYS A 2 -0.88 -31.20 9.68
N LYS A 3 0.26 -30.53 9.64
CA LYS A 3 0.69 -29.69 10.77
C LYS A 3 -0.22 -28.46 10.82
N LYS A 4 -0.69 -28.12 12.02
CA LYS A 4 -1.54 -26.96 12.26
C LYS A 4 -0.70 -25.78 12.72
N VAL A 5 -1.00 -24.58 12.19
CA VAL A 5 -0.41 -23.32 12.59
C VAL A 5 -1.52 -22.36 13.02
N VAL A 6 -1.33 -21.73 14.16
CA VAL A 6 -2.24 -20.70 14.68
C VAL A 6 -1.54 -19.34 14.60
N ILE A 7 -2.22 -18.36 14.01
CA ILE A 7 -1.73 -16.99 13.86
C ILE A 7 -2.63 -16.06 14.66
N ILE A 8 -2.05 -15.20 15.47
CA ILE A 8 -2.77 -14.22 16.28
C ILE A 8 -2.68 -12.85 15.59
N GLY A 9 -3.84 -12.33 15.21
CA GLY A 9 -4.01 -11.10 14.47
C GLY A 9 -4.04 -11.32 12.95
N SER A 10 -4.76 -10.46 12.23
CA SER A 10 -4.96 -10.51 10.78
C SER A 10 -4.46 -9.26 10.05
N GLY A 11 -3.33 -8.71 10.50
CA GLY A 11 -2.62 -7.67 9.76
C GLY A 11 -1.96 -8.20 8.49
N PHE A 12 -1.42 -7.33 7.63
CA PHE A 12 -0.78 -7.73 6.36
C PHE A 12 0.25 -8.84 6.50
N SER A 13 1.14 -8.73 7.48
CA SER A 13 2.18 -9.76 7.73
C SER A 13 1.57 -11.13 8.03
N SER A 14 0.51 -11.15 8.85
CA SER A 14 -0.18 -12.39 9.22
C SER A 14 -0.93 -12.99 8.04
N LEU A 15 -1.61 -12.15 7.26
CA LEU A 15 -2.34 -12.58 6.07
C LEU A 15 -1.37 -13.15 5.02
N SER A 16 -0.27 -12.44 4.75
CA SER A 16 0.76 -12.91 3.84
C SER A 16 1.37 -14.24 4.31
N ALA A 17 1.80 -14.32 5.57
CA ALA A 17 2.37 -15.54 6.13
C ALA A 17 1.38 -16.71 6.07
N SER A 18 0.10 -16.47 6.31
CA SER A 18 -0.94 -17.50 6.22
C SER A 18 -1.06 -18.10 4.83
N CYS A 19 -0.96 -17.27 3.78
CA CYS A 19 -1.01 -17.71 2.40
C CYS A 19 0.19 -18.63 2.07
N TYR A 20 1.42 -18.23 2.42
CA TYR A 20 2.60 -19.06 2.18
C TYR A 20 2.57 -20.36 2.99
N LEU A 21 2.13 -20.32 4.25
CA LEU A 21 1.99 -21.53 5.07
C LEU A 21 0.94 -22.49 4.49
N ALA A 22 -0.19 -21.97 4.05
CA ALA A 22 -1.23 -22.77 3.40
C ALA A 22 -0.72 -23.41 2.10
N GLN A 23 0.03 -22.66 1.29
CA GLN A 23 0.67 -23.17 0.08
C GLN A 23 1.64 -24.32 0.37
N GLN A 24 2.33 -24.27 1.52
CA GLN A 24 3.20 -25.35 1.99
C GLN A 24 2.43 -26.53 2.61
N GLY A 25 1.12 -26.50 2.59
CA GLY A 25 0.26 -27.61 3.04
C GLY A 25 -0.06 -27.61 4.55
N PHE A 26 0.26 -26.56 5.25
CA PHE A 26 -0.16 -26.41 6.65
C PHE A 26 -1.67 -26.13 6.73
N GLU A 27 -2.29 -26.56 7.81
CA GLU A 27 -3.61 -26.11 8.22
C GLU A 27 -3.43 -24.82 9.03
N VAL A 28 -3.95 -23.70 8.51
CA VAL A 28 -3.74 -22.38 9.12
C VAL A 28 -5.03 -21.84 9.71
N GLU A 29 -4.99 -21.45 10.98
CA GLU A 29 -6.06 -20.72 11.65
C GLU A 29 -5.57 -19.33 12.04
N ILE A 30 -6.40 -18.30 11.79
CA ILE A 30 -6.13 -16.93 12.17
C ILE A 30 -7.17 -16.48 13.18
N TYR A 31 -6.73 -15.95 14.32
CA TYR A 31 -7.58 -15.37 15.35
C TYR A 31 -7.41 -13.85 15.36
N GLU A 32 -8.48 -13.14 15.02
CA GLU A 32 -8.54 -11.69 15.00
C GLU A 32 -9.51 -11.19 16.08
N LYS A 33 -9.09 -10.18 16.85
CA LYS A 33 -9.92 -9.59 17.91
C LYS A 33 -10.96 -8.61 17.38
N ASN A 34 -10.69 -7.98 16.22
CA ASN A 34 -11.57 -7.01 15.59
C ASN A 34 -12.53 -7.72 14.63
N LYS A 35 -13.59 -7.01 14.25
CA LYS A 35 -14.56 -7.51 13.27
C LYS A 35 -13.95 -7.66 11.88
N ASP A 36 -13.06 -6.74 11.52
CA ASP A 36 -12.49 -6.64 10.18
C ASP A 36 -11.02 -7.05 10.18
N VAL A 37 -10.57 -7.62 9.07
CA VAL A 37 -9.18 -8.01 8.82
C VAL A 37 -8.38 -6.83 8.26
N GLY A 38 -7.03 -6.97 8.22
CA GLY A 38 -6.14 -5.96 7.62
C GLY A 38 -5.30 -5.18 8.65
N GLY A 39 -5.68 -5.22 9.92
CA GLY A 39 -4.95 -4.53 10.98
C GLY A 39 -5.01 -3.01 10.81
N ARG A 40 -3.85 -2.36 10.64
CA ARG A 40 -3.76 -0.90 10.42
C ARG A 40 -4.24 -0.44 9.04
N ALA A 41 -4.32 -1.33 8.07
CA ALA A 41 -4.90 -1.04 6.76
C ALA A 41 -6.41 -1.33 6.79
N GLY A 42 -7.13 -0.59 7.60
CA GLY A 42 -8.56 -0.70 7.76
C GLY A 42 -9.34 0.33 6.95
N GLN A 43 -10.64 0.16 6.93
CA GLN A 43 -11.57 1.11 6.33
C GLN A 43 -12.60 1.54 7.35
N LEU A 44 -13.02 2.80 7.25
CA LEU A 44 -14.09 3.37 8.05
C LEU A 44 -15.23 3.77 7.12
N LEU A 45 -16.41 3.24 7.35
CA LEU A 45 -17.62 3.59 6.60
C LEU A 45 -18.47 4.53 7.45
N ILE A 46 -18.63 5.77 7.01
CA ILE A 46 -19.48 6.78 7.67
C ILE A 46 -20.42 7.41 6.64
N GLU A 47 -21.70 7.36 6.90
CA GLU A 47 -22.75 8.00 6.09
C GLU A 47 -22.67 7.67 4.58
N GLY A 48 -22.25 6.44 4.25
CA GLY A 48 -22.09 5.98 2.87
C GLY A 48 -20.74 6.32 2.22
N TYR A 49 -19.86 7.03 2.92
CA TYR A 49 -18.49 7.30 2.48
C TYR A 49 -17.51 6.30 3.08
N THR A 50 -16.55 5.88 2.26
CA THR A 50 -15.47 4.98 2.69
C THR A 50 -14.17 5.76 2.86
N PHE A 51 -13.55 5.63 4.02
CA PHE A 51 -12.27 6.26 4.36
C PHE A 51 -11.24 5.18 4.69
N ASP A 52 -10.08 5.24 4.09
CA ASP A 52 -8.95 4.42 4.51
C ASP A 52 -8.39 4.99 5.82
N THR A 53 -8.28 4.14 6.85
CA THR A 53 -7.81 4.54 8.19
C THR A 53 -6.32 4.30 8.40
N GLY A 54 -5.63 3.80 7.40
CA GLY A 54 -4.22 3.47 7.42
C GLY A 54 -3.43 4.20 6.34
N PRO A 55 -2.48 3.50 5.72
CA PRO A 55 -1.73 4.05 4.59
C PRO A 55 -2.68 4.42 3.45
N SER A 56 -2.67 5.70 3.06
CA SER A 56 -3.47 6.21 1.94
C SER A 56 -2.73 6.14 0.60
N TRP A 57 -1.44 5.81 0.61
CA TRP A 57 -0.62 5.65 -0.58
C TRP A 57 -0.25 4.19 -0.78
N TYR A 58 -0.34 3.74 -2.03
CA TYR A 58 0.07 2.40 -2.42
C TYR A 58 1.58 2.37 -2.65
N TRP A 59 2.31 1.96 -1.62
CA TRP A 59 3.76 1.85 -1.64
C TRP A 59 4.20 0.46 -2.10
N MET A 60 5.33 0.39 -2.77
CA MET A 60 5.99 -0.85 -3.17
C MET A 60 5.09 -1.78 -4.01
N PRO A 61 4.54 -1.31 -5.14
CA PRO A 61 3.68 -2.12 -6.00
C PRO A 61 4.36 -3.42 -6.45
N ASP A 62 5.66 -3.41 -6.68
CA ASP A 62 6.49 -4.55 -7.02
C ASP A 62 6.45 -5.68 -5.99
N ILE A 63 6.38 -5.36 -4.71
CA ILE A 63 6.26 -6.35 -3.62
C ILE A 63 4.90 -7.04 -3.66
N PHE A 64 3.83 -6.28 -3.90
CA PHE A 64 2.50 -6.86 -4.06
C PHE A 64 2.39 -7.70 -5.32
N ASP A 65 2.96 -7.23 -6.43
CA ASP A 65 3.00 -8.00 -7.68
C ASP A 65 3.75 -9.32 -7.49
N GLN A 66 4.88 -9.31 -6.78
CA GLN A 66 5.63 -10.52 -6.46
C GLN A 66 4.80 -11.47 -5.61
N PHE A 67 4.13 -10.96 -4.56
CA PHE A 67 3.25 -11.76 -3.72
C PHE A 67 2.19 -12.50 -4.54
N PHE A 68 1.46 -11.81 -5.43
CA PHE A 68 0.44 -12.45 -6.25
C PHE A 68 1.04 -13.45 -7.25
N LYS A 69 2.19 -13.14 -7.84
CA LYS A 69 2.91 -14.06 -8.75
C LYS A 69 3.33 -15.36 -8.07
N ASP A 70 3.72 -15.31 -6.80
CA ASP A 70 4.09 -16.51 -6.02
C ASP A 70 2.92 -17.49 -5.87
N PHE A 71 1.68 -17.00 -6.02
CA PHE A 71 0.45 -17.79 -6.03
C PHE A 71 -0.13 -18.00 -7.44
N GLY A 72 0.61 -17.71 -8.51
CA GLY A 72 0.16 -17.85 -9.89
C GLY A 72 -0.97 -16.88 -10.25
N ARG A 73 -0.98 -15.70 -9.64
CA ARG A 73 -1.96 -14.64 -9.86
C ARG A 73 -1.27 -13.35 -10.28
N GLU A 74 -2.08 -12.40 -10.75
CA GLU A 74 -1.65 -11.05 -11.04
C GLU A 74 -2.43 -10.07 -10.16
N THR A 75 -1.81 -8.94 -9.79
CA THR A 75 -2.45 -7.87 -9.00
C THR A 75 -3.75 -7.40 -9.65
N SER A 76 -3.76 -7.31 -10.99
CA SER A 76 -4.92 -6.94 -11.80
C SER A 76 -6.12 -7.88 -11.69
N ASN A 77 -5.93 -9.10 -11.17
CA ASN A 77 -7.04 -10.01 -10.89
C ASN A 77 -7.88 -9.59 -9.68
N PHE A 78 -7.35 -8.69 -8.85
CA PHE A 78 -7.96 -8.30 -7.57
C PHE A 78 -8.38 -6.83 -7.53
N TYR A 79 -7.57 -5.93 -8.11
CA TYR A 79 -7.83 -4.49 -8.15
C TYR A 79 -7.05 -3.81 -9.27
N THR A 80 -7.49 -2.61 -9.62
CA THR A 80 -6.83 -1.75 -10.59
C THR A 80 -6.12 -0.61 -9.85
N LEU A 81 -4.91 -0.27 -10.29
CA LEU A 81 -4.14 0.85 -9.78
C LEU A 81 -4.09 1.95 -10.83
N ASP A 82 -4.50 3.15 -10.43
CA ASP A 82 -4.36 4.36 -11.24
C ASP A 82 -3.22 5.21 -10.69
N LYS A 83 -2.20 5.43 -11.53
CA LYS A 83 -1.07 6.28 -11.15
C LYS A 83 -1.46 7.73 -11.32
N LEU A 84 -1.56 8.44 -10.21
CA LEU A 84 -1.90 9.87 -10.22
C LEU A 84 -0.75 10.72 -10.76
N ASP A 85 -1.06 11.72 -11.63
CA ASP A 85 -0.12 12.74 -12.05
C ASP A 85 -0.85 14.10 -12.09
N PRO A 86 -0.49 15.07 -11.26
CA PRO A 86 0.57 15.01 -10.26
C PRO A 86 0.26 14.02 -9.13
N ALA A 87 1.31 13.52 -8.47
CA ALA A 87 1.18 12.61 -7.35
C ALA A 87 0.43 13.27 -6.17
N TYR A 88 0.80 14.51 -5.85
CA TYR A 88 0.09 15.35 -4.88
C TYR A 88 0.49 16.81 -5.01
N ARG A 89 -0.22 17.68 -4.29
CA ARG A 89 0.08 19.11 -4.17
C ARG A 89 0.17 19.49 -2.70
N ILE A 90 1.11 20.38 -2.38
CA ILE A 90 1.25 20.97 -1.06
C ILE A 90 0.83 22.42 -1.17
N PHE A 91 -0.15 22.82 -0.36
CA PHE A 91 -0.68 24.18 -0.35
C PHE A 91 -0.07 24.94 0.83
N PHE A 92 0.79 25.90 0.53
CA PHE A 92 1.29 26.89 1.48
C PHE A 92 0.45 28.16 1.40
N THR A 93 0.71 29.13 2.27
CA THR A 93 -0.04 30.39 2.30
C THR A 93 0.19 31.23 1.05
N ASP A 94 1.37 31.18 0.49
CA ASP A 94 1.90 32.04 -0.57
C ASP A 94 2.19 31.28 -1.89
N GLU A 95 2.29 29.94 -1.84
CA GLU A 95 2.54 29.16 -3.05
C GLU A 95 1.96 27.74 -2.97
N ILE A 96 1.92 27.09 -4.14
CA ILE A 96 1.53 25.67 -4.27
C ILE A 96 2.72 24.92 -4.88
N ILE A 97 3.16 23.88 -4.18
CA ILE A 97 4.15 22.95 -4.71
C ILE A 97 3.45 21.77 -5.33
N THR A 98 3.76 21.48 -6.59
CA THR A 98 3.18 20.35 -7.33
C THR A 98 4.22 19.26 -7.48
N VAL A 99 3.98 18.12 -6.84
CA VAL A 99 4.86 16.96 -6.92
C VAL A 99 4.40 16.03 -8.02
N GLY A 100 5.09 16.09 -9.16
CA GLY A 100 4.83 15.26 -10.33
C GLY A 100 5.40 13.85 -10.19
N ASN A 101 5.03 12.97 -11.13
CA ASN A 101 5.60 11.64 -11.21
C ASN A 101 6.97 11.66 -11.91
N GLY A 102 7.96 11.07 -11.25
CA GLY A 102 9.33 10.94 -11.72
C GLY A 102 10.24 12.04 -11.20
N ILE A 103 11.49 11.64 -11.03
CA ILE A 103 12.52 12.51 -10.45
C ILE A 103 12.72 13.81 -11.25
N ASP A 104 12.63 13.76 -12.58
CA ASP A 104 12.81 14.94 -13.42
C ASP A 104 11.78 16.04 -13.13
N LYS A 105 10.50 15.67 -12.96
CA LYS A 105 9.43 16.63 -12.63
C LYS A 105 9.60 17.20 -11.22
N ILE A 106 10.06 16.35 -10.29
CA ILE A 106 10.37 16.77 -8.91
C ILE A 106 11.53 17.78 -8.94
N CYS A 107 12.62 17.45 -9.63
CA CYS A 107 13.76 18.33 -9.78
C CYS A 107 13.38 19.69 -10.40
N GLN A 108 12.57 19.68 -11.45
CA GLN A 108 12.09 20.90 -12.09
C GLN A 108 11.29 21.78 -11.14
N GLU A 109 10.40 21.19 -10.33
CA GLU A 109 9.58 21.95 -9.39
C GLU A 109 10.43 22.53 -8.24
N PHE A 110 11.36 21.76 -7.70
CA PHE A 110 12.27 22.28 -6.67
C PHE A 110 13.21 23.35 -7.20
N GLU A 111 13.75 23.18 -8.42
CA GLU A 111 14.59 24.19 -9.08
C GLU A 111 13.82 25.50 -9.37
N ARG A 112 12.50 25.42 -9.61
CA ARG A 112 11.61 26.59 -9.75
C ARG A 112 11.53 27.39 -8.46
N ILE A 113 11.48 26.69 -7.32
CA ILE A 113 11.36 27.30 -5.98
C ILE A 113 12.71 27.86 -5.54
N GLU A 114 13.75 27.06 -5.63
CA GLU A 114 15.10 27.41 -5.21
C GLU A 114 16.13 26.91 -6.21
N LYS A 115 16.82 27.86 -6.85
CA LYS A 115 17.87 27.55 -7.83
C LYS A 115 18.99 26.74 -7.22
N GLY A 116 19.35 25.64 -7.86
CA GLY A 116 20.41 24.72 -7.44
C GLY A 116 19.91 23.59 -6.52
N SER A 117 18.63 23.60 -6.10
CA SER A 117 18.09 22.58 -5.21
C SER A 117 18.01 21.21 -5.86
N ALA A 118 17.79 21.14 -7.18
CA ALA A 118 17.74 19.88 -7.91
C ALA A 118 19.03 19.05 -7.81
N ALA A 119 20.18 19.68 -7.53
CA ALA A 119 21.45 19.00 -7.35
C ALA A 119 21.56 18.25 -6.00
N HIS A 120 20.61 18.46 -5.08
CA HIS A 120 20.59 17.88 -3.74
C HIS A 120 19.49 16.81 -3.57
N LEU A 121 18.72 16.54 -4.62
CA LEU A 121 17.72 15.49 -4.71
C LEU A 121 18.30 14.22 -5.31
#